data_d873d6390ef4f5c1bdb121f7960ecde4
#
_entry.id   d873d6390ef4f5c1bdb121f7960ecde4
#
_cell.length_a   1.000
_cell.length_b   1.000
_cell.length_c   1.000
_cell.angle_alpha   90.00
_cell.angle_beta   90.00
_cell.angle_gamma   90.00
#
_symmetry.space_group_name_H-M   'P 1'
#
loop_
_entity.id
_entity.type
_entity.pdbx_description
1 polymer ?
#
loop_
_entity_poly.entity_id
_entity_poly.type
_entity_poly.pdbx_seq_one_letter_code
_entity_poly.pdbx_strand_id
1 'polypeptide(L)'
;ISDHKIIFYHFKRLMYTIMPKQTADTTRSILRESGNIFSSFIIGKAIDSLIIGIICFVCTTIFRFPYAVLLSVIVGITNIIPYFGPYMGGVIGGVVILIVSPVKVIFWAILILIIQQFDGLYLGPKILGEKTGLRPLWVIFSITVGGSLFGVVGMFLGVPCVAVLSYILNLAIEHFLKKKNIYITPYDNTDE
;
A
#
# COMPACT_ATOMS: atom_id res chain seq x y z
N ILE A 1 16.53 -1.91 -22.58
CA ILE A 1 15.11 -1.57 -22.92
C ILE A 1 14.56 -2.50 -24.01
N SER A 2 15.40 -3.05 -24.89
CA SER A 2 14.99 -3.96 -25.98
C SER A 2 14.58 -5.36 -25.49
N ASP A 3 15.27 -5.89 -24.49
CA ASP A 3 15.11 -7.28 -24.05
C ASP A 3 13.76 -7.55 -23.36
N HIS A 4 13.19 -6.58 -22.66
CA HIS A 4 11.86 -6.73 -22.06
C HIS A 4 10.75 -7.00 -23.08
N LYS A 5 10.81 -6.37 -24.26
CA LYS A 5 9.82 -6.58 -25.31
C LYS A 5 9.93 -7.97 -25.91
N ILE A 6 11.15 -8.49 -26.03
CA ILE A 6 11.44 -9.81 -26.59
C ILE A 6 10.96 -10.89 -25.61
N ILE A 7 11.26 -10.77 -24.33
CA ILE A 7 10.81 -11.69 -23.29
C ILE A 7 9.26 -11.72 -23.22
N PHE A 8 8.63 -10.55 -23.25
CA PHE A 8 7.17 -10.44 -23.24
C PHE A 8 6.52 -11.04 -24.48
N TYR A 9 7.18 -10.91 -25.65
CA TYR A 9 6.74 -11.54 -26.89
C TYR A 9 6.80 -13.06 -26.82
N HIS A 10 7.91 -13.64 -26.35
CA HIS A 10 8.06 -15.09 -26.21
C HIS A 10 7.08 -15.65 -25.18
N PHE A 11 6.90 -14.98 -24.05
CA PHE A 11 5.93 -15.37 -23.02
C PHE A 11 4.49 -15.36 -23.59
N LYS A 12 4.12 -14.30 -24.31
CA LYS A 12 2.84 -14.21 -25.00
C LYS A 12 2.64 -15.35 -25.99
N ARG A 13 3.64 -15.62 -26.84
CA ARG A 13 3.60 -16.70 -27.83
C ARG A 13 3.40 -18.07 -27.17
N LEU A 14 4.15 -18.33 -26.10
CA LEU A 14 4.04 -19.58 -25.34
C LEU A 14 2.62 -19.76 -24.76
N MET A 15 2.07 -18.70 -24.18
CA MET A 15 0.74 -18.70 -23.57
C MET A 15 -0.37 -19.02 -24.58
N TYR A 16 -0.32 -18.41 -25.78
CA TYR A 16 -1.30 -18.68 -26.84
C TYR A 16 -1.09 -20.03 -27.56
N THR A 17 0.07 -20.65 -27.37
CA THR A 17 0.34 -22.01 -27.91
C THR A 17 -0.25 -23.09 -27.00
N ILE A 18 -0.22 -22.87 -25.67
CA ILE A 18 -0.61 -23.88 -24.67
C ILE A 18 -2.09 -23.76 -24.27
N MET A 19 -2.65 -22.53 -24.27
CA MET A 19 -3.99 -22.27 -23.77
C MET A 19 -4.96 -21.84 -24.88
N PRO A 20 -6.26 -22.18 -24.78
CA PRO A 20 -7.30 -21.61 -25.64
C PRO A 20 -7.27 -20.09 -25.57
N LYS A 21 -7.56 -19.43 -26.71
CA LYS A 21 -7.47 -17.97 -26.84
C LYS A 21 -8.18 -17.21 -25.72
N GLN A 22 -9.36 -17.65 -25.32
CA GLN A 22 -10.15 -17.01 -24.26
C GLN A 22 -9.46 -17.05 -22.89
N THR A 23 -8.86 -18.21 -22.52
CA THR A 23 -8.10 -18.38 -21.29
C THR A 23 -6.80 -17.56 -21.32
N ALA A 24 -6.11 -17.54 -22.45
CA ALA A 24 -4.89 -16.76 -22.64
C ALA A 24 -5.15 -15.24 -22.49
N ASP A 25 -6.25 -14.74 -23.07
CA ASP A 25 -6.65 -13.34 -22.95
C ASP A 25 -7.00 -12.97 -21.50
N THR A 26 -7.72 -13.83 -20.78
CA THR A 26 -8.04 -13.64 -19.36
C THR A 26 -6.78 -13.64 -18.49
N THR A 27 -5.89 -14.61 -18.67
CA THR A 27 -4.63 -14.68 -17.92
C THR A 27 -3.75 -13.45 -18.17
N ARG A 28 -3.69 -12.98 -19.41
CA ARG A 28 -2.96 -11.75 -19.76
C ARG A 28 -3.55 -10.53 -19.07
N SER A 29 -4.88 -10.42 -19.03
CA SER A 29 -5.57 -9.32 -18.34
C SER A 29 -5.26 -9.34 -16.84
N ILE A 30 -5.30 -10.52 -16.20
CA ILE A 30 -4.96 -10.71 -14.80
C ILE A 30 -3.52 -10.26 -14.51
N LEU A 31 -2.56 -10.74 -15.30
CA LEU A 31 -1.15 -10.39 -15.11
C LEU A 31 -0.89 -8.89 -15.28
N ARG A 32 -1.53 -8.27 -16.27
CA ARG A 32 -1.43 -6.83 -16.50
C ARG A 32 -2.00 -6.05 -15.33
N GLU A 33 -3.19 -6.41 -14.87
CA GLU A 33 -3.86 -5.70 -13.77
C GLU A 33 -3.12 -5.90 -12.44
N SER A 34 -2.62 -7.12 -12.18
CA SER A 34 -1.74 -7.38 -11.04
C SER A 34 -0.50 -6.48 -11.06
N GLY A 35 0.15 -6.34 -12.22
CA GLY A 35 1.29 -5.42 -12.37
C GLY A 35 0.92 -3.96 -12.12
N ASN A 36 -0.26 -3.53 -12.58
CA ASN A 36 -0.79 -2.18 -12.34
C ASN A 36 -1.06 -1.94 -10.85
N ILE A 37 -1.68 -2.91 -10.15
CA ILE A 37 -1.94 -2.83 -8.71
C ILE A 37 -0.64 -2.68 -7.93
N PHE A 38 0.35 -3.55 -8.20
CA PHE A 38 1.67 -3.47 -7.55
C PHE A 38 2.36 -2.13 -7.82
N SER A 39 2.47 -1.74 -9.07
CA SER A 39 3.14 -0.49 -9.47
C SER A 39 2.46 0.73 -8.86
N SER A 40 1.13 0.80 -8.94
CA SER A 40 0.36 1.91 -8.38
C SER A 40 0.50 2.00 -6.85
N PHE A 41 0.53 0.87 -6.16
CA PHE A 41 0.73 0.83 -4.71
C PHE A 41 2.14 1.29 -4.32
N ILE A 42 3.17 0.74 -4.97
CA ILE A 42 4.57 1.07 -4.65
C ILE A 42 4.86 2.55 -4.93
N ILE A 43 4.45 3.04 -6.11
CA ILE A 43 4.66 4.45 -6.48
C ILE A 43 3.84 5.37 -5.57
N GLY A 44 2.58 5.03 -5.34
CA GLY A 44 1.71 5.81 -4.46
C GLY A 44 2.29 5.92 -3.05
N LYS A 45 2.75 4.79 -2.48
CA LYS A 45 3.32 4.78 -1.13
C LYS A 45 4.68 5.47 -1.04
N ALA A 46 5.50 5.40 -2.09
CA ALA A 46 6.75 6.16 -2.17
C ALA A 46 6.50 7.68 -2.21
N ILE A 47 5.53 8.14 -3.00
CA ILE A 47 5.15 9.56 -3.06
C ILE A 47 4.58 10.02 -1.72
N ASP A 48 3.68 9.25 -1.12
CA ASP A 48 3.09 9.50 0.17
C ASP A 48 4.17 9.68 1.25
N SER A 49 5.08 8.72 1.37
CA SER A 49 6.20 8.74 2.31
C SER A 49 7.13 9.93 2.12
N LEU A 50 7.39 10.30 0.87
CA LEU A 50 8.19 11.49 0.55
C LEU A 50 7.51 12.77 1.03
N ILE A 51 6.21 12.91 0.77
CA ILE A 51 5.44 14.08 1.19
C ILE A 51 5.41 14.18 2.71
N ILE A 52 5.14 13.07 3.43
CA ILE A 52 5.15 13.01 4.89
C ILE A 52 6.53 13.36 5.45
N GLY A 53 7.59 12.84 4.85
CA GLY A 53 8.96 13.21 5.22
C GLY A 53 9.23 14.70 5.08
N ILE A 54 8.80 15.33 3.98
CA ILE A 54 8.94 16.77 3.75
C ILE A 54 8.11 17.58 4.76
N ILE A 55 6.86 17.20 5.01
CA ILE A 55 6.01 17.87 6.00
C ILE A 55 6.65 17.77 7.39
N CYS A 56 7.11 16.60 7.78
CA CYS A 56 7.81 16.38 9.05
C CYS A 56 9.06 17.26 9.13
N PHE A 57 9.85 17.37 8.06
CA PHE A 57 11.05 18.23 8.02
C PHE A 57 10.71 19.69 8.23
N VAL A 58 9.72 20.20 7.52
CA VAL A 58 9.27 21.59 7.63
C VAL A 58 8.79 21.89 9.05
N CYS A 59 7.93 21.04 9.60
CA CYS A 59 7.41 21.21 10.97
C CYS A 59 8.51 21.13 12.01
N THR A 60 9.39 20.14 11.95
CA THR A 60 10.49 19.98 12.92
C THR A 60 11.49 21.15 12.87
N THR A 61 11.70 21.71 11.69
CA THR A 61 12.56 22.88 11.48
C THR A 61 11.91 24.14 12.06
N ILE A 62 10.63 24.41 11.79
CA ILE A 62 9.88 25.55 12.32
C ILE A 62 9.83 25.49 13.86
N PHE A 63 9.54 24.36 14.44
CA PHE A 63 9.48 24.18 15.89
C PHE A 63 10.85 23.98 16.55
N ARG A 64 11.94 24.10 15.78
CA ARG A 64 13.33 23.99 16.27
C ARG A 64 13.58 22.71 17.06
N PHE A 65 13.12 21.58 16.53
CA PHE A 65 13.49 20.27 17.09
C PHE A 65 14.96 19.95 16.82
N PRO A 66 15.63 19.24 17.73
CA PRO A 66 16.97 18.74 17.48
C PRO A 66 16.91 17.69 16.35
N TYR A 67 17.96 17.67 15.53
CA TYR A 67 18.12 16.67 14.45
C TYR A 67 16.93 16.60 13.46
N ALA A 68 16.35 17.74 13.08
CA ALA A 68 15.17 17.82 12.20
C ALA A 68 15.28 16.96 10.93
N VAL A 69 16.46 16.96 10.27
CA VAL A 69 16.70 16.12 9.08
C VAL A 69 16.61 14.63 9.42
N LEU A 70 17.28 14.19 10.49
CA LEU A 70 17.27 12.79 10.91
C LEU A 70 15.86 12.31 11.25
N LEU A 71 15.11 13.10 12.00
CA LEU A 71 13.73 12.78 12.41
C LEU A 71 12.82 12.65 11.19
N SER A 72 12.92 13.57 10.24
CA SER A 72 12.08 13.56 9.04
C SER A 72 12.44 12.40 8.09
N VAL A 73 13.71 12.04 7.98
CA VAL A 73 14.13 10.87 7.20
C VAL A 73 13.62 9.58 7.85
N ILE A 74 13.74 9.45 9.16
CA ILE A 74 13.19 8.29 9.90
C ILE A 74 11.69 8.16 9.65
N VAL A 75 10.93 9.24 9.86
CA VAL A 75 9.48 9.23 9.66
C VAL A 75 9.12 8.94 8.21
N GLY A 76 9.79 9.57 7.23
CA GLY A 76 9.55 9.33 5.82
C GLY A 76 9.83 7.88 5.40
N ILE A 77 10.96 7.30 5.82
CA ILE A 77 11.30 5.91 5.47
C ILE A 77 10.34 4.93 6.15
N THR A 78 10.07 5.10 7.43
CA THR A 78 9.15 4.19 8.13
C THR A 78 7.73 4.28 7.60
N ASN A 79 7.29 5.45 7.13
CA ASN A 79 5.95 5.66 6.56
C ASN A 79 5.69 4.83 5.29
N ILE A 80 6.70 4.23 4.68
CA ILE A 80 6.54 3.27 3.57
C ILE A 80 5.66 2.09 4.01
N ILE A 81 5.74 1.67 5.28
CA ILE A 81 4.92 0.59 5.83
C ILE A 81 3.56 1.16 6.26
N PRO A 82 2.45 0.77 5.60
CA PRO A 82 1.14 1.30 5.97
C PRO A 82 0.79 0.98 7.44
N TYR A 83 0.12 1.90 8.12
CA TYR A 83 -0.32 1.83 9.51
C TYR A 83 0.82 1.75 10.53
N PHE A 84 1.77 0.82 10.41
CA PHE A 84 2.84 0.62 11.39
C PHE A 84 3.98 1.63 11.24
N GLY A 85 4.25 2.09 10.02
CA GLY A 85 5.35 3.01 9.72
C GLY A 85 5.34 4.29 10.55
N PRO A 86 4.23 5.01 10.59
CA PRO A 86 4.12 6.24 11.37
C PRO A 86 4.39 6.03 12.86
N TYR A 87 3.89 4.94 13.45
CA TYR A 87 4.14 4.62 14.87
C TYR A 87 5.61 4.28 15.11
N MET A 88 6.22 3.49 14.23
CA MET A 88 7.66 3.19 14.33
C MET A 88 8.49 4.46 14.22
N GLY A 89 8.23 5.33 13.25
CA GLY A 89 8.91 6.61 13.10
C GLY A 89 8.72 7.53 14.29
N GLY A 90 7.51 7.58 14.83
CA GLY A 90 7.16 8.34 16.03
C GLY A 90 7.94 7.87 17.26
N VAL A 91 8.00 6.56 17.50
CA VAL A 91 8.72 5.96 18.63
C VAL A 91 10.22 6.15 18.49
N ILE A 92 10.81 5.81 17.35
CA ILE A 92 12.25 5.95 17.11
C ILE A 92 12.67 7.41 17.23
N GLY A 93 11.93 8.33 16.58
CA GLY A 93 12.20 9.77 16.71
C GLY A 93 12.01 10.28 18.13
N GLY A 94 11.01 9.77 18.85
CA GLY A 94 10.77 10.08 20.26
C GLY A 94 11.95 9.69 21.16
N VAL A 95 12.54 8.52 20.95
CA VAL A 95 13.75 8.08 21.66
C VAL A 95 14.92 9.01 21.37
N VAL A 96 15.14 9.39 20.11
CA VAL A 96 16.20 10.34 19.73
C VAL A 96 16.02 11.68 20.43
N ILE A 97 14.80 12.20 20.49
CA ILE A 97 14.51 13.48 21.14
C ILE A 97 14.63 13.35 22.67
N LEU A 98 14.22 12.22 23.25
CA LEU A 98 14.29 11.96 24.70
C LEU A 98 15.71 12.13 25.24
N ILE A 99 16.70 11.66 24.52
CA ILE A 99 18.12 11.74 24.89
C ILE A 99 18.59 13.21 24.97
N VAL A 100 18.06 14.09 24.10
CA VAL A 100 18.55 15.48 23.99
C VAL A 100 17.69 16.45 24.76
N SER A 101 16.37 16.28 24.74
CA SER A 101 15.41 17.21 25.36
C SER A 101 14.13 16.49 25.76
N PRO A 102 14.05 15.95 27.00
CA PRO A 102 12.89 15.16 27.45
C PRO A 102 11.55 15.91 27.32
N VAL A 103 11.55 17.22 27.59
CA VAL A 103 10.32 18.04 27.48
C VAL A 103 9.80 18.10 26.04
N LYS A 104 10.68 18.11 25.03
CA LYS A 104 10.28 18.15 23.62
C LYS A 104 9.64 16.86 23.12
N VAL A 105 9.77 15.75 23.84
CA VAL A 105 9.13 14.47 23.46
C VAL A 105 7.61 14.59 23.44
N ILE A 106 7.02 15.36 24.36
CA ILE A 106 5.58 15.58 24.41
C ILE A 106 5.13 16.33 23.13
N PHE A 107 5.85 17.40 22.78
CA PHE A 107 5.56 18.16 21.55
C PHE A 107 5.77 17.32 20.28
N TRP A 108 6.77 16.44 20.27
CA TRP A 108 7.00 15.48 19.21
C TRP A 108 5.84 14.50 19.06
N ALA A 109 5.36 13.93 20.15
CA ALA A 109 4.24 13.00 20.10
C ALA A 109 2.98 13.69 19.53
N ILE A 110 2.69 14.92 19.95
CA ILE A 110 1.58 15.71 19.41
C ILE A 110 1.78 15.98 17.91
N LEU A 111 2.99 16.39 17.50
CA LEU A 111 3.30 16.66 16.10
C LEU A 111 3.11 15.43 15.23
N ILE A 112 3.63 14.28 15.66
CA ILE A 112 3.46 13.03 14.93
C ILE A 112 1.99 12.63 14.83
N LEU A 113 1.21 12.77 15.90
CA LEU A 113 -0.23 12.49 15.84
C LEU A 113 -0.95 13.38 14.83
N ILE A 114 -0.62 14.68 14.78
CA ILE A 114 -1.21 15.60 13.80
C ILE A 114 -0.84 15.18 12.36
N ILE A 115 0.43 14.88 12.12
CA ILE A 115 0.91 14.42 10.80
C ILE A 115 0.20 13.11 10.41
N GLN A 116 0.02 12.17 11.33
CA GLN A 116 -0.68 10.91 11.09
C GLN A 116 -2.16 11.11 10.77
N GLN A 117 -2.84 12.03 11.47
CA GLN A 117 -4.23 12.34 11.16
C GLN A 117 -4.36 12.95 9.77
N PHE A 118 -3.43 13.83 9.40
CA PHE A 118 -3.39 14.40 8.05
C PHE A 118 -3.12 13.33 6.99
N ASP A 119 -2.20 12.41 7.23
CA ASP A 119 -1.90 11.29 6.35
C ASP A 119 -3.13 10.38 6.18
N GLY A 120 -3.68 9.90 7.28
CA GLY A 120 -4.78 8.93 7.28
C GLY A 120 -6.10 9.46 6.73
N LEU A 121 -6.43 10.73 6.98
CA LEU A 121 -7.70 11.32 6.58
C LEU A 121 -7.68 12.00 5.21
N TYR A 122 -6.52 12.51 4.79
CA TYR A 122 -6.42 13.32 3.58
C TYR A 122 -5.42 12.76 2.55
N LEU A 123 -4.17 12.54 2.94
CA LEU A 123 -3.11 12.20 2.01
C LEU A 123 -3.24 10.77 1.51
N GLY A 124 -3.42 9.81 2.41
CA GLY A 124 -3.58 8.40 2.08
C GLY A 124 -4.74 8.14 1.10
N PRO A 125 -5.99 8.58 1.39
CA PRO A 125 -7.10 8.45 0.44
C PRO A 125 -6.84 9.14 -0.89
N LYS A 126 -6.17 10.29 -0.90
CA LYS A 126 -5.89 11.06 -2.12
C LYS A 126 -4.82 10.42 -3.01
N ILE A 127 -3.78 9.84 -2.43
CA ILE A 127 -2.64 9.27 -3.17
C ILE A 127 -2.87 7.80 -3.52
N LEU A 128 -3.24 7.00 -2.53
CA LEU A 128 -3.47 5.56 -2.71
C LEU A 128 -4.86 5.30 -3.30
N GLY A 129 -5.83 6.19 -3.02
CA GLY A 129 -7.16 6.18 -3.56
C GLY A 129 -7.89 4.86 -3.39
N GLU A 130 -8.95 4.67 -4.15
CA GLU A 130 -9.67 3.40 -4.27
C GLU A 130 -8.90 2.33 -5.06
N LYS A 131 -7.65 2.62 -5.45
CA LYS A 131 -6.87 1.77 -6.36
C LYS A 131 -6.52 0.39 -5.80
N THR A 132 -6.48 0.23 -4.49
CA THR A 132 -6.29 -1.10 -3.89
C THR A 132 -7.60 -1.85 -3.71
N GLY A 133 -8.75 -1.17 -3.69
CA GLY A 133 -10.09 -1.76 -3.49
C GLY A 133 -10.24 -2.54 -2.18
N LEU A 134 -9.23 -2.52 -1.30
CA LEU A 134 -9.23 -3.28 -0.07
C LEU A 134 -9.89 -2.50 1.08
N ARG A 135 -10.73 -3.17 1.84
CA ARG A 135 -11.23 -2.65 3.11
C ARG A 135 -10.09 -2.61 4.14
N PRO A 136 -10.08 -1.65 5.09
CA PRO A 136 -9.02 -1.50 6.09
C PRO A 136 -8.65 -2.80 6.83
N LEU A 137 -9.63 -3.63 7.12
CA LEU A 137 -9.43 -4.93 7.76
C LEU A 137 -8.46 -5.83 6.96
N TRP A 138 -8.64 -5.90 5.64
CA TRP A 138 -7.77 -6.70 4.76
C TRP A 138 -6.36 -6.15 4.66
N VAL A 139 -6.21 -4.83 4.78
CA VAL A 139 -4.88 -4.20 4.82
C VAL A 139 -4.15 -4.58 6.11
N ILE A 140 -4.81 -4.49 7.28
CA ILE A 140 -4.22 -4.91 8.56
C ILE A 140 -3.87 -6.40 8.53
N PHE A 141 -4.77 -7.24 8.03
CA PHE A 141 -4.53 -8.68 7.86
C PHE A 141 -3.29 -8.94 6.99
N SER A 142 -3.20 -8.28 5.83
CA SER A 142 -2.08 -8.49 4.90
C SER A 142 -0.73 -8.07 5.49
N ILE A 143 -0.70 -6.98 6.27
CA ILE A 143 0.51 -6.51 6.95
C ILE A 143 0.91 -7.50 8.06
N THR A 144 -0.05 -7.99 8.85
CA THR A 144 0.22 -8.93 9.94
C THR A 144 0.74 -10.26 9.41
N VAL A 145 0.05 -10.85 8.43
CA VAL A 145 0.46 -12.13 7.82
C VAL A 145 1.77 -11.95 7.02
N GLY A 146 1.84 -10.92 6.20
CA GLY A 146 3.05 -10.62 5.44
C GLY A 146 4.26 -10.39 6.35
N GLY A 147 4.05 -9.65 7.44
CA GLY A 147 5.07 -9.37 8.43
C GLY A 147 5.58 -10.61 9.16
N SER A 148 4.69 -11.54 9.51
CA SER A 148 5.07 -12.80 10.17
C SER A 148 5.85 -13.75 9.24
N LEU A 149 5.59 -13.70 7.92
CA LEU A 149 6.23 -14.59 6.95
C LEU A 149 7.55 -14.03 6.41
N PHE A 150 7.61 -12.74 6.12
CA PHE A 150 8.72 -12.10 5.40
C PHE A 150 9.25 -10.83 6.08
N GLY A 151 8.89 -10.57 7.34
CA GLY A 151 9.33 -9.40 8.08
C GLY A 151 8.87 -8.08 7.43
N VAL A 152 9.70 -7.05 7.49
CA VAL A 152 9.39 -5.69 6.99
C VAL A 152 9.01 -5.68 5.51
N VAL A 153 9.69 -6.47 4.69
CA VAL A 153 9.38 -6.59 3.26
C VAL A 153 7.98 -7.17 3.04
N GLY A 154 7.61 -8.18 3.85
CA GLY A 154 6.29 -8.77 3.83
C GLY A 154 5.19 -7.81 4.31
N MET A 155 5.46 -6.96 5.30
CA MET A 155 4.52 -5.92 5.72
C MET A 155 4.20 -4.96 4.57
N PHE A 156 5.20 -4.59 3.79
CA PHE A 156 5.03 -3.67 2.66
C PHE A 156 4.35 -4.34 1.46
N LEU A 157 4.88 -5.48 1.02
CA LEU A 157 4.39 -6.18 -0.18
C LEU A 157 3.11 -6.99 0.07
N GLY A 158 2.77 -7.30 1.31
CA GLY A 158 1.55 -8.02 1.66
C GLY A 158 0.29 -7.34 1.18
N VAL A 159 0.23 -6.01 1.26
CA VAL A 159 -0.94 -5.23 0.83
C VAL A 159 -1.25 -5.41 -0.66
N PRO A 160 -0.31 -5.16 -1.59
CA PRO A 160 -0.58 -5.39 -3.01
C PRO A 160 -0.77 -6.88 -3.34
N CYS A 161 -0.16 -7.82 -2.61
CA CYS A 161 -0.42 -9.25 -2.79
C CYS A 161 -1.88 -9.61 -2.49
N VAL A 162 -2.41 -9.13 -1.36
CA VAL A 162 -3.82 -9.37 -0.99
C VAL A 162 -4.77 -8.61 -1.92
N ALA A 163 -4.40 -7.43 -2.43
CA ALA A 163 -5.18 -6.71 -3.43
C ALA A 163 -5.32 -7.51 -4.73
N VAL A 164 -4.22 -8.08 -5.22
CA VAL A 164 -4.22 -8.96 -6.40
C VAL A 164 -5.04 -10.22 -6.15
N LEU A 165 -4.89 -10.84 -4.98
CA LEU A 165 -5.68 -12.02 -4.62
C LEU A 165 -7.19 -11.69 -4.61
N SER A 166 -7.57 -10.57 -4.00
CA SER A 166 -8.95 -10.09 -3.98
C SER A 166 -9.48 -9.84 -5.40
N TYR A 167 -8.68 -9.22 -6.27
CA TYR A 167 -9.03 -9.00 -7.68
C TYR A 167 -9.29 -10.33 -8.42
N ILE A 168 -8.41 -11.32 -8.25
CA ILE A 168 -8.54 -12.63 -8.89
C ILE A 168 -9.79 -13.36 -8.37
N LEU A 169 -10.04 -13.32 -7.05
CA LEU A 169 -11.22 -13.93 -6.44
C LEU A 169 -12.51 -13.30 -6.95
N ASN A 170 -12.57 -11.96 -7.03
CA ASN A 170 -13.74 -11.27 -7.57
C ASN A 170 -13.99 -11.64 -9.05
N LEU A 171 -12.94 -11.71 -9.85
CA LEU A 171 -13.05 -12.13 -11.25
C LEU A 171 -13.57 -13.57 -11.38
N ALA A 172 -13.10 -14.47 -10.51
CA ALA A 172 -13.58 -15.86 -10.47
C ALA A 172 -15.06 -15.91 -10.06
N ILE A 173 -15.44 -15.18 -8.99
CA ILE A 173 -16.82 -15.12 -8.52
C ILE A 173 -17.74 -14.58 -9.61
N GLU A 174 -17.38 -13.49 -10.29
CA GLU A 174 -18.17 -12.94 -11.40
C GLU A 174 -18.33 -13.93 -12.54
N HIS A 175 -17.27 -14.67 -12.88
CA HIS A 175 -17.31 -15.69 -13.92
C HIS A 175 -18.32 -16.81 -13.56
N PHE A 176 -18.31 -17.29 -12.32
CA PHE A 176 -19.22 -18.33 -11.83
C PHE A 176 -20.68 -17.82 -11.75
N LEU A 177 -20.91 -16.59 -11.32
CA LEU A 177 -22.24 -15.98 -11.25
C LEU A 177 -22.83 -15.81 -12.65
N LYS A 178 -22.06 -15.31 -13.61
CA LYS A 178 -22.47 -15.19 -15.03
C LYS A 178 -22.83 -16.54 -15.61
N LYS A 179 -22.07 -17.60 -15.29
CA LYS A 179 -22.37 -18.96 -15.78
C LYS A 179 -23.67 -19.52 -15.19
N LYS A 180 -24.07 -19.07 -14.01
CA LYS A 180 -25.34 -19.45 -13.34
C LYS A 180 -26.50 -18.51 -13.65
N ASN A 181 -26.32 -17.48 -14.48
CA ASN A 181 -27.29 -16.40 -14.73
C ASN A 181 -27.79 -15.71 -13.44
N ILE A 182 -26.93 -15.64 -12.41
CA ILE A 182 -27.26 -14.98 -11.15
C ILE A 182 -26.60 -13.59 -11.19
N TYR A 183 -27.41 -12.55 -10.98
CA TYR A 183 -26.97 -11.17 -10.87
C TYR A 183 -27.18 -10.70 -9.44
N ILE A 184 -26.09 -10.58 -8.67
CA ILE A 184 -26.13 -10.06 -7.31
C ILE A 184 -25.64 -8.61 -7.37
N THR A 185 -26.50 -7.66 -6.98
CA THR A 185 -26.13 -6.27 -6.81
C THR A 185 -25.76 -6.00 -5.34
N PRO A 186 -24.86 -5.05 -5.04
CA PRO A 186 -24.48 -4.72 -3.65
C PRO A 186 -25.65 -4.21 -2.78
N TYR A 187 -26.81 -3.96 -3.37
CA TYR A 187 -28.03 -3.45 -2.74
C TYR A 187 -29.21 -4.42 -2.88
N ASP A 188 -28.96 -5.68 -3.20
CA ASP A 188 -30.02 -6.69 -3.27
C ASP A 188 -30.40 -7.06 -1.83
N ASN A 189 -31.38 -6.31 -1.28
CA ASN A 189 -32.03 -6.58 0.00
C ASN A 189 -32.98 -7.76 -0.19
N THR A 190 -32.47 -8.96 -0.40
CA THR A 190 -33.28 -10.20 -0.39
C THR A 190 -33.33 -10.81 1.01
N ASP A 191 -33.41 -9.99 2.05
CA ASP A 191 -33.73 -10.39 3.42
C ASP A 191 -35.10 -9.77 3.81
N GLU A 192 -36.15 -10.07 3.01
CA GLU A 192 -37.57 -10.03 3.42
C GLU A 192 -38.23 -11.39 3.20
#